data_6afe16329a97920d8dd3ddb2b7f86f08
#
_entry.id   6afe16329a97920d8dd3ddb2b7f86f08
#
_cell.length_a   1.000
_cell.length_b   1.000
_cell.length_c   1.000
_cell.angle_alpha   90.00
_cell.angle_beta   90.00
_cell.angle_gamma   90.00
#
_symmetry.space_group_name_H-M   'P 1'
#
loop_
_entity.id
_entity.type
_entity.pdbx_description
1 polymer ?
#
loop_
_entity_poly.entity_id
_entity_poly.type
_entity_poly.pdbx_seq_one_letter_code
_entity_poly.pdbx_strand_id
1 'polypeptide(L)'
;MGTLTVQTLQAPTSGANANKLLVGSGHTLHAAGHVIQTVSGAPATDVAYSTLTETNVFTLNITPKFNTSKILILVNYGLYLNSSAAYDRGDFIIRRDTTLIRGRDDGGGTGYFRDGSGHFKAYMTSFNHLDSPATTSQITYKMAWKGHTYTAGGSFDENYTNMSLMEIAQ
;
A
#
# COMPACT_ATOMS: atom_id res chain seq x y z
N MET A 1 -27.52 20.88 -16.90
CA MET A 1 -26.10 20.56 -16.97
C MET A 1 -25.77 20.40 -18.45
N GLY A 2 -24.82 21.20 -18.97
CA GLY A 2 -24.47 21.13 -20.40
C GLY A 2 -23.38 20.07 -20.62
N THR A 3 -23.50 19.32 -21.72
CA THR A 3 -22.48 18.37 -22.15
C THR A 3 -21.79 18.94 -23.37
N LEU A 4 -20.44 18.98 -23.36
CA LEU A 4 -19.63 19.29 -24.54
C LEU A 4 -19.17 17.97 -25.16
N THR A 5 -19.60 17.71 -26.40
CA THR A 5 -19.15 16.54 -27.17
C THR A 5 -18.11 17.00 -28.19
N VAL A 6 -16.89 16.50 -28.09
CA VAL A 6 -15.80 16.80 -29.04
C VAL A 6 -15.16 15.50 -29.52
N GLN A 7 -14.75 15.47 -30.78
CA GLN A 7 -14.00 14.32 -31.31
C GLN A 7 -12.52 14.34 -30.87
N THR A 8 -11.98 15.52 -30.69
CA THR A 8 -10.56 15.72 -30.30
C THR A 8 -10.46 16.88 -29.33
N LEU A 9 -9.73 16.69 -28.24
CA LEU A 9 -9.36 17.73 -27.28
C LEU A 9 -7.87 18.01 -27.45
N GLN A 10 -7.54 19.19 -27.96
CA GLN A 10 -6.15 19.56 -28.29
C GLN A 10 -5.66 20.68 -27.38
N ALA A 11 -4.43 20.55 -26.91
CA ALA A 11 -3.76 21.60 -26.14
C ALA A 11 -3.34 22.79 -27.03
N PRO A 12 -3.20 24.01 -26.50
CA PRO A 12 -2.59 25.12 -27.19
C PRO A 12 -1.16 24.78 -27.65
N THR A 13 -0.75 25.27 -28.82
CA THR A 13 0.59 25.02 -29.35
C THR A 13 1.60 26.08 -28.91
N SER A 14 1.15 27.17 -28.28
CA SER A 14 2.00 28.29 -27.83
C SER A 14 1.53 28.88 -26.52
N GLY A 15 2.36 29.70 -25.87
CA GLY A 15 2.09 30.32 -24.59
C GLY A 15 2.50 29.46 -23.39
N ALA A 16 2.25 29.95 -22.17
CA ALA A 16 2.62 29.29 -20.90
C ALA A 16 2.00 27.91 -20.71
N ASN A 17 0.87 27.63 -21.38
CA ASN A 17 0.13 26.37 -21.33
C ASN A 17 0.30 25.53 -22.60
N ALA A 18 1.31 25.81 -23.41
CA ALA A 18 1.59 25.02 -24.60
C ALA A 18 1.71 23.52 -24.27
N ASN A 19 1.07 22.68 -25.08
CA ASN A 19 1.04 21.23 -24.92
C ASN A 19 0.45 20.71 -23.59
N LYS A 20 -0.40 21.52 -22.92
CA LYS A 20 -1.06 21.15 -21.66
C LYS A 20 -2.58 21.22 -21.80
N LEU A 21 -3.26 20.17 -21.42
CA LEU A 21 -4.70 20.20 -21.08
C LEU A 21 -4.82 20.48 -19.59
N LEU A 22 -5.39 21.63 -19.25
CA LEU A 22 -5.54 22.03 -17.85
C LEU A 22 -6.95 21.70 -17.37
N VAL A 23 -7.01 20.96 -16.26
CA VAL A 23 -8.25 20.75 -15.49
C VAL A 23 -8.32 21.86 -14.44
N GLY A 24 -9.43 22.60 -14.40
CA GLY A 24 -9.63 23.68 -13.44
C GLY A 24 -9.52 23.20 -11.99
N SER A 25 -9.15 24.12 -11.08
CA SER A 25 -9.09 23.85 -9.65
C SER A 25 -10.44 23.30 -9.14
N GLY A 26 -10.42 22.27 -8.31
CA GLY A 26 -11.63 21.61 -7.79
C GLY A 26 -12.27 20.61 -8.74
N HIS A 27 -11.76 20.43 -9.95
CA HIS A 27 -12.23 19.45 -10.92
C HIS A 27 -11.25 18.29 -11.08
N THR A 28 -11.74 17.14 -11.53
CA THR A 28 -10.94 15.94 -11.77
C THR A 28 -11.21 15.43 -13.17
N LEU A 29 -10.15 15.09 -13.92
CA LEU A 29 -10.29 14.36 -15.17
C LEU A 29 -10.66 12.92 -14.83
N HIS A 30 -11.86 12.50 -15.24
CA HIS A 30 -12.34 11.13 -15.06
C HIS A 30 -12.35 10.40 -16.39
N ALA A 31 -11.41 9.46 -16.55
CA ALA A 31 -11.38 8.54 -17.67
C ALA A 31 -11.02 7.15 -17.13
N ALA A 32 -11.71 6.12 -17.59
CA ALA A 32 -11.46 4.75 -17.10
C ALA A 32 -9.97 4.37 -17.23
N GLY A 33 -9.41 3.82 -16.16
CA GLY A 33 -7.99 3.48 -16.07
C GLY A 33 -7.05 4.66 -15.70
N HIS A 34 -7.57 5.90 -15.64
CA HIS A 34 -6.75 7.05 -15.25
C HIS A 34 -6.46 7.05 -13.74
N VAL A 35 -5.21 7.39 -13.38
CA VAL A 35 -4.85 7.62 -11.98
C VAL A 35 -5.34 8.99 -11.55
N ILE A 36 -6.28 9.02 -10.62
CA ILE A 36 -6.94 10.25 -10.12
C ILE A 36 -6.09 10.94 -9.06
N GLN A 37 -5.55 10.16 -8.14
CA GLN A 37 -4.67 10.62 -7.06
C GLN A 37 -3.72 9.52 -6.61
N THR A 38 -2.62 9.93 -6.03
CA THR A 38 -1.63 9.04 -5.40
C THR A 38 -1.31 9.56 -4.02
N VAL A 39 -1.28 8.66 -3.04
CA VAL A 39 -0.79 8.93 -1.69
C VAL A 39 0.29 7.91 -1.38
N SER A 40 1.40 8.34 -0.80
CA SER A 40 2.50 7.43 -0.44
C SER A 40 3.11 7.84 0.90
N GLY A 41 3.73 6.87 1.56
CA GLY A 41 4.42 7.11 2.83
C GLY A 41 5.18 5.88 3.31
N ALA A 42 5.95 6.09 4.36
CA ALA A 42 6.77 5.10 5.04
C ALA A 42 6.69 5.32 6.55
N PRO A 43 7.04 4.32 7.40
CA PRO A 43 7.25 4.55 8.82
C PRO A 43 8.32 5.62 9.03
N ALA A 44 8.19 6.41 10.09
CA ALA A 44 9.17 7.45 10.43
C ALA A 44 10.42 6.90 11.12
N THR A 45 10.33 5.70 11.65
CA THR A 45 11.39 4.96 12.35
C THR A 45 11.15 3.46 12.15
N ASP A 46 12.16 2.67 12.44
CA ASP A 46 12.04 1.21 12.50
C ASP A 46 10.86 0.78 13.37
N VAL A 47 10.07 -0.17 12.87
CA VAL A 47 8.94 -0.75 13.60
C VAL A 47 9.32 -2.12 14.13
N ALA A 48 9.61 -2.19 15.42
CA ALA A 48 9.93 -3.45 16.09
C ALA A 48 8.72 -4.38 16.18
N TYR A 49 8.95 -5.68 16.02
CA TYR A 49 7.98 -6.72 16.34
C TYR A 49 8.63 -7.79 17.22
N SER A 50 7.86 -8.37 18.12
CA SER A 50 8.37 -9.38 19.06
C SER A 50 7.34 -10.43 19.46
N THR A 51 6.16 -10.46 18.85
CA THR A 51 5.03 -11.23 19.40
C THR A 51 4.26 -12.00 18.35
N LEU A 52 3.49 -12.98 18.79
CA LEU A 52 2.49 -13.71 18.00
C LEU A 52 1.22 -12.87 17.71
N THR A 53 1.22 -11.60 18.11
CA THR A 53 0.13 -10.67 17.85
C THR A 53 0.40 -9.86 16.59
N GLU A 54 -0.66 -9.41 15.94
CA GLU A 54 -0.55 -8.54 14.78
C GLU A 54 0.10 -7.20 15.16
N THR A 55 1.23 -6.88 14.55
CA THR A 55 1.93 -5.61 14.69
C THR A 55 1.56 -4.72 13.51
N ASN A 56 1.09 -3.51 13.80
CA ASN A 56 0.89 -2.49 12.78
C ASN A 56 2.25 -1.92 12.36
N VAL A 57 2.61 -2.13 11.10
CA VAL A 57 3.87 -1.65 10.53
C VAL A 57 3.74 -0.22 10.03
N PHE A 58 2.68 0.06 9.28
CA PHE A 58 2.41 1.39 8.74
C PHE A 58 0.95 1.56 8.35
N THR A 59 0.44 2.78 8.43
CA THR A 59 -0.91 3.12 7.98
C THR A 59 -0.89 4.29 7.02
N LEU A 60 -1.78 4.26 6.04
CA LEU A 60 -1.94 5.32 5.07
C LEU A 60 -3.42 5.55 4.77
N ASN A 61 -3.84 6.81 4.75
CA ASN A 61 -5.23 7.19 4.50
C ASN A 61 -5.40 7.68 3.07
N ILE A 62 -6.53 7.34 2.47
CA ILE A 62 -6.97 7.90 1.19
C ILE A 62 -8.47 8.19 1.25
N THR A 63 -8.88 9.28 0.60
CA THR A 63 -10.31 9.61 0.42
C THR A 63 -10.62 9.51 -1.08
N PRO A 64 -11.26 8.43 -1.54
CA PRO A 64 -11.56 8.26 -2.96
C PRO A 64 -12.47 9.38 -3.47
N LYS A 65 -12.22 9.83 -4.68
CA LYS A 65 -13.03 10.86 -5.34
C LYS A 65 -14.34 10.30 -5.91
N PHE A 66 -14.33 9.01 -6.26
CA PHE A 66 -15.50 8.34 -6.81
C PHE A 66 -15.70 6.97 -6.13
N ASN A 67 -16.96 6.64 -5.87
CA ASN A 67 -17.32 5.35 -5.25
C ASN A 67 -17.12 4.15 -6.19
N THR A 68 -16.95 4.38 -7.48
CA THR A 68 -16.64 3.36 -8.48
C THR A 68 -15.14 3.10 -8.61
N SER A 69 -14.30 4.02 -8.12
CA SER A 69 -12.85 3.90 -8.22
C SER A 69 -12.32 2.64 -7.53
N LYS A 70 -11.22 2.15 -8.07
CA LYS A 70 -10.39 1.11 -7.42
C LYS A 70 -9.15 1.75 -6.81
N ILE A 71 -8.63 1.11 -5.76
CA ILE A 71 -7.38 1.53 -5.13
C ILE A 71 -6.33 0.47 -5.39
N LEU A 72 -5.31 0.82 -6.19
CA LEU A 72 -4.10 0.01 -6.34
C LEU A 72 -3.18 0.27 -5.15
N ILE A 73 -2.92 -0.77 -4.40
CA ILE A 73 -2.05 -0.78 -3.22
C ILE A 73 -0.73 -1.40 -3.64
N LEU A 74 0.36 -0.67 -3.47
CA LEU A 74 1.72 -1.13 -3.68
C LEU A 74 2.44 -1.09 -2.33
N VAL A 75 3.02 -2.20 -1.90
CA VAL A 75 3.74 -2.28 -0.62
C VAL A 75 5.10 -2.93 -0.80
N ASN A 76 6.06 -2.39 -0.07
CA ASN A 76 7.36 -2.99 0.15
C ASN A 76 7.57 -3.18 1.65
N TYR A 77 8.03 -4.35 2.05
CA TYR A 77 8.46 -4.65 3.41
C TYR A 77 9.97 -4.88 3.42
N GLY A 78 10.68 -4.01 4.10
CA GLY A 78 12.07 -4.20 4.48
C GLY A 78 12.13 -4.83 5.86
N LEU A 79 12.16 -6.16 5.91
CA LEU A 79 12.12 -6.93 7.15
C LEU A 79 13.54 -7.26 7.60
N TYR A 80 13.85 -6.94 8.86
CA TYR A 80 15.06 -7.31 9.52
C TYR A 80 14.77 -8.33 10.63
N LEU A 81 15.35 -9.52 10.51
CA LEU A 81 15.19 -10.59 11.50
C LEU A 81 16.39 -10.68 12.41
N ASN A 82 16.15 -10.70 13.71
CA ASN A 82 17.11 -11.02 14.75
C ASN A 82 16.64 -12.30 15.44
N SER A 83 16.88 -13.43 14.81
CA SER A 83 16.40 -14.73 15.29
C SER A 83 17.55 -15.68 15.56
N SER A 84 17.57 -16.28 16.75
CA SER A 84 18.37 -17.45 17.06
C SER A 84 17.65 -18.77 16.76
N ALA A 85 16.41 -18.71 16.29
CA ALA A 85 15.59 -19.88 16.01
C ALA A 85 15.84 -20.43 14.60
N ALA A 86 15.75 -21.75 14.46
CA ALA A 86 15.96 -22.43 13.16
C ALA A 86 14.87 -22.09 12.12
N TYR A 87 13.74 -21.57 12.57
CA TYR A 87 12.60 -21.22 11.71
C TYR A 87 11.91 -19.98 12.28
N ASP A 88 11.69 -19.00 11.44
CA ASP A 88 10.74 -17.94 11.72
C ASP A 88 9.72 -17.88 10.58
N ARG A 89 8.48 -17.70 10.90
CA ARG A 89 7.40 -17.53 9.92
C ARG A 89 6.40 -16.51 10.41
N GLY A 90 5.78 -15.84 9.48
CA GLY A 90 4.72 -14.90 9.79
C GLY A 90 3.93 -14.52 8.57
N ASP A 91 2.92 -13.74 8.79
CA ASP A 91 2.01 -13.26 7.77
C ASP A 91 2.23 -11.78 7.48
N PHE A 92 2.45 -11.46 6.21
CA PHE A 92 2.28 -10.10 5.70
C PHE A 92 0.79 -9.86 5.47
N ILE A 93 0.29 -8.78 6.03
CA ILE A 93 -1.14 -8.49 6.12
C ILE A 93 -1.41 -7.09 5.57
N ILE A 94 -2.42 -6.97 4.71
CA ILE A 94 -3.02 -5.68 4.36
C ILE A 94 -4.47 -5.67 4.82
N ARG A 95 -4.82 -4.66 5.60
CA ARG A 95 -6.20 -4.38 6.00
C ARG A 95 -6.69 -3.08 5.39
N ARG A 96 -7.99 -3.06 5.06
CA ARG A 96 -8.76 -1.85 4.87
C ARG A 96 -9.60 -1.66 6.11
N ASP A 97 -9.31 -0.61 6.87
CA ASP A 97 -9.87 -0.42 8.22
C ASP A 97 -9.62 -1.66 9.09
N THR A 98 -10.63 -2.45 9.38
CA THR A 98 -10.53 -3.73 10.12
C THR A 98 -10.58 -4.96 9.21
N THR A 99 -10.95 -4.81 7.94
CA THR A 99 -11.15 -5.92 7.01
C THR A 99 -9.82 -6.40 6.43
N LEU A 100 -9.54 -7.69 6.55
CA LEU A 100 -8.42 -8.32 5.84
C LEU A 100 -8.70 -8.34 4.34
N ILE A 101 -7.86 -7.70 3.54
CA ILE A 101 -7.99 -7.65 2.09
C ILE A 101 -6.89 -8.41 1.35
N ARG A 102 -5.74 -8.58 1.98
CA ARG A 102 -4.62 -9.34 1.42
C ARG A 102 -3.76 -9.94 2.53
N GLY A 103 -3.21 -11.13 2.27
CA GLY A 103 -2.39 -11.87 3.23
C GLY A 103 -3.23 -12.88 4.01
N ARG A 104 -2.68 -13.34 5.12
CA ARG A 104 -3.32 -14.29 6.03
C ARG A 104 -3.12 -13.80 7.46
N ASP A 105 -4.00 -14.17 8.36
CA ASP A 105 -3.89 -13.91 9.78
C ASP A 105 -4.20 -15.15 10.65
N ASP A 106 -4.31 -16.32 9.99
CA ASP A 106 -4.71 -17.60 10.56
C ASP A 106 -3.54 -18.54 10.92
N GLY A 107 -2.29 -18.09 10.74
CA GLY A 107 -1.11 -18.88 11.06
C GLY A 107 -0.57 -19.74 9.92
N GLY A 108 -1.12 -19.58 8.72
CA GLY A 108 -0.66 -20.34 7.54
C GLY A 108 0.72 -19.93 7.02
N GLY A 109 1.21 -18.77 7.45
CA GLY A 109 2.49 -18.20 7.04
C GLY A 109 2.55 -17.78 5.58
N THR A 110 2.59 -16.49 5.30
CA THR A 110 2.85 -15.96 3.95
C THR A 110 4.34 -15.69 3.69
N GLY A 111 5.13 -15.69 4.76
CA GLY A 111 6.58 -15.61 4.72
C GLY A 111 7.20 -16.72 5.56
N TYR A 112 8.09 -17.51 4.97
CA TYR A 112 8.93 -18.48 5.66
C TYR A 112 10.36 -17.98 5.61
N PHE A 113 10.92 -17.77 6.79
CA PHE A 113 12.31 -17.42 6.95
C PHE A 113 13.00 -18.57 7.66
N ARG A 114 13.88 -19.27 6.97
CA ARG A 114 14.62 -20.42 7.54
C ARG A 114 16.07 -20.05 7.71
N ASP A 115 16.54 -20.02 8.96
CA ASP A 115 17.95 -20.02 9.26
C ASP A 115 18.26 -20.73 10.57
N GLY A 116 19.12 -21.74 10.48
CA GLY A 116 19.57 -22.53 11.63
C GLY A 116 20.78 -21.95 12.36
N SER A 117 21.21 -20.72 12.09
CA SER A 117 22.53 -20.25 12.49
C SER A 117 22.59 -18.97 13.34
N GLY A 118 21.43 -18.43 13.75
CA GLY A 118 21.41 -17.24 14.63
C GLY A 118 21.99 -15.97 13.99
N HIS A 119 21.86 -15.81 12.69
CA HIS A 119 22.37 -14.65 11.97
C HIS A 119 21.29 -13.60 11.73
N PHE A 120 21.72 -12.34 11.74
CA PHE A 120 20.89 -11.23 11.25
C PHE A 120 20.61 -11.38 9.76
N LYS A 121 19.36 -11.26 9.36
CA LYS A 121 18.97 -11.29 7.96
C LYS A 121 18.04 -10.15 7.61
N ALA A 122 18.32 -9.53 6.48
CA ALA A 122 17.46 -8.56 5.85
C ALA A 122 16.71 -9.22 4.69
N TYR A 123 15.42 -9.07 4.66
CA TYR A 123 14.56 -9.51 3.57
C TYR A 123 13.77 -8.34 3.03
N MET A 124 13.72 -8.26 1.71
CA MET A 124 12.81 -7.34 1.03
C MET A 124 11.75 -8.14 0.30
N THR A 125 10.51 -7.84 0.54
CA THR A 125 9.39 -8.40 -0.20
C THR A 125 8.42 -7.31 -0.60
N SER A 126 7.85 -7.46 -1.78
CA SER A 126 6.85 -6.53 -2.29
C SER A 126 5.65 -7.29 -2.81
N PHE A 127 4.48 -6.70 -2.68
CA PHE A 127 3.29 -7.18 -3.35
C PHE A 127 2.31 -6.04 -3.63
N ASN A 128 1.36 -6.32 -4.47
CA ASN A 128 0.31 -5.40 -4.84
C ASN A 128 -1.07 -6.03 -4.68
N HIS A 129 -2.07 -5.17 -4.57
CA HIS A 129 -3.46 -5.56 -4.58
C HIS A 129 -4.33 -4.44 -5.15
N LEU A 130 -5.34 -4.81 -5.94
CA LEU A 130 -6.33 -3.88 -6.46
C LEU A 130 -7.63 -4.06 -5.68
N ASP A 131 -7.92 -3.12 -4.79
CA ASP A 131 -9.11 -3.13 -3.93
C ASP A 131 -10.26 -2.33 -4.55
N SER A 132 -11.49 -2.69 -4.19
CA SER A 132 -12.74 -2.02 -4.62
C SER A 132 -13.53 -1.58 -3.37
N PRO A 133 -13.20 -0.42 -2.77
CA PRO A 133 -13.77 0.00 -1.50
C PRO A 133 -15.24 0.47 -1.60
N ALA A 134 -15.69 0.86 -2.78
CA ALA A 134 -17.06 1.34 -3.08
C ALA A 134 -17.54 2.48 -2.16
N THR A 135 -16.66 3.43 -1.84
CA THR A 135 -16.97 4.58 -0.98
C THR A 135 -16.19 5.81 -1.38
N THR A 136 -16.69 6.99 -1.00
CA THR A 136 -16.00 8.27 -1.06
C THR A 136 -15.61 8.79 0.34
N SER A 137 -15.87 8.01 1.39
CA SER A 137 -15.37 8.30 2.74
C SER A 137 -13.88 7.99 2.84
N GLN A 138 -13.19 8.63 3.79
CA GLN A 138 -11.80 8.30 4.09
C GLN A 138 -11.69 6.82 4.49
N ILE A 139 -10.66 6.16 3.98
CA ILE A 139 -10.31 4.77 4.25
C ILE A 139 -8.88 4.73 4.78
N THR A 140 -8.64 3.87 5.76
CA THR A 140 -7.30 3.59 6.29
C THR A 140 -6.82 2.24 5.76
N TYR A 141 -5.74 2.25 4.99
CA TYR A 141 -5.01 1.02 4.67
C TYR A 141 -3.88 0.82 5.67
N LYS A 142 -3.75 -0.41 6.14
CA LYS A 142 -2.78 -0.80 7.15
C LYS A 142 -1.91 -1.94 6.62
N MET A 143 -0.59 -1.71 6.63
CA MET A 143 0.41 -2.77 6.54
C MET A 143 0.60 -3.35 7.93
N ALA A 144 0.50 -4.67 8.07
CA ALA A 144 0.71 -5.33 9.34
C ALA A 144 1.50 -6.63 9.17
N TRP A 145 2.03 -7.10 10.27
CA TRP A 145 2.75 -8.37 10.38
C TRP A 145 2.26 -9.15 11.58
N LYS A 146 2.20 -10.48 11.45
CA LYS A 146 1.90 -11.38 12.56
C LYS A 146 2.84 -12.59 12.51
N GLY A 147 3.69 -12.71 13.51
CA GLY A 147 4.54 -13.89 13.69
C GLY A 147 3.76 -15.11 14.17
N HIS A 148 4.26 -16.33 13.89
CA HIS A 148 3.50 -17.55 14.23
C HIS A 148 4.23 -18.60 15.03
N THR A 149 5.54 -18.72 15.03
CA THR A 149 6.14 -19.92 15.60
C THR A 149 7.29 -19.70 16.58
N TYR A 150 8.11 -18.72 16.37
CA TYR A 150 9.21 -18.40 17.28
C TYR A 150 9.37 -16.89 17.29
N THR A 151 9.20 -16.31 18.46
CA THR A 151 9.36 -14.87 18.68
C THR A 151 10.84 -14.50 18.70
N ALA A 152 11.43 -14.50 17.56
CA ALA A 152 12.62 -13.73 17.40
C ALA A 152 12.21 -12.28 17.15
N GLY A 153 12.75 -11.37 17.92
CA GLY A 153 12.56 -9.96 17.65
C GLY A 153 13.11 -9.59 16.29
N GLY A 154 12.52 -8.61 15.68
CA GLY A 154 12.98 -8.02 14.43
C GLY A 154 12.39 -6.65 14.26
N SER A 155 12.70 -6.01 13.17
CA SER A 155 12.13 -4.72 12.81
C SER A 155 11.81 -4.63 11.33
N PHE A 156 10.89 -3.74 11.01
CA PHE A 156 10.69 -3.25 9.65
C PHE A 156 11.48 -1.95 9.54
N ASP A 157 12.45 -1.95 8.64
CA ASP A 157 13.35 -0.83 8.38
C ASP A 157 12.59 0.29 7.68
N GLU A 158 12.63 1.51 8.22
CA GLU A 158 11.93 2.68 7.69
C GLU A 158 12.41 3.08 6.29
N ASN A 159 13.63 2.78 5.91
CA ASN A 159 14.18 3.15 4.61
C ASN A 159 13.74 2.20 3.48
N TYR A 160 13.33 0.97 3.82
CA TYR A 160 12.94 -0.06 2.84
C TYR A 160 11.47 -0.45 2.94
N THR A 161 10.76 0.06 3.94
CA THR A 161 9.32 -0.21 4.14
C THR A 161 8.51 0.99 3.69
N ASN A 162 7.60 0.78 2.73
CA ASN A 162 6.73 1.85 2.24
C ASN A 162 5.43 1.31 1.67
N MET A 163 4.46 2.19 1.56
CA MET A 163 3.18 1.93 0.89
C MET A 163 2.82 3.09 -0.02
N SER A 164 2.28 2.76 -1.19
CA SER A 164 1.65 3.71 -2.10
C SER A 164 0.25 3.26 -2.44
N LEU A 165 -0.68 4.20 -2.47
CA LEU A 165 -2.07 4.02 -2.85
C LEU A 165 -2.35 4.87 -4.08
N MET A 166 -2.89 4.26 -5.13
CA MET A 166 -3.29 4.96 -6.34
C MET A 166 -4.78 4.75 -6.58
N GLU A 167 -5.55 5.83 -6.61
CA GLU A 167 -6.94 5.77 -7.03
C GLU A 167 -7.02 5.72 -8.55
N ILE A 168 -7.71 4.69 -9.06
CA ILE A 168 -7.88 4.43 -10.50
C ILE A 168 -9.36 4.58 -10.85
N ALA A 169 -9.67 5.46 -11.80
CA ALA A 169 -11.01 5.63 -12.35
C ALA A 169 -11.52 4.35 -13.03
N GLN A 170 -12.82 4.09 -12.90
CA GLN A 170 -13.52 2.98 -13.57
C GLN A 170 -14.63 3.50 -14.48
#